data_9f32bfa810251265f233da607389113b
#
_entry.id   9f32bfa810251265f233da607389113b
#
_cell.length_a   1.000
_cell.length_b   1.000
_cell.length_c   1.000
_cell.angle_alpha   90.00
_cell.angle_beta   90.00
_cell.angle_gamma   90.00
#
_symmetry.space_group_name_H-M   'P 1'
#
loop_
_entity.id
_entity.type
_entity.pdbx_description
1 polymer ?
#
loop_
_entity_poly.entity_id
_entity_poly.type
_entity_poly.pdbx_seq_one_letter_code
_entity_poly.pdbx_strand_id
1 'polypeptide(L)'
;MDYLNYGNQVQQKPQGFGQQQVQLTKNDFSFGDLNQQTPQPQATPEITDQLIQLFPTPLLICPCPFEYSKELEWIKKQPSRSRKDKKNGSNGETLNRQSEDTFLLDKPELSRVRQFIELKLKEFVVNIMGSDSEMVITQSWLNKSGKGESHHEHKHPNSMISGVWYPQIHEKLPPIQFKIEKQRDVDFSFKRYNHFNSATFMLPMRAGELILFPSNLQHSVPLNQSKEERISLSFNTWVKGSLGDEKALTYLPFDRLM
;
A
#
# COMPACT_ATOMS: atom_id res chain seq x y z
N MET A 1 -4.12 -42.86 11.96
CA MET A 1 -4.32 -41.44 12.36
C MET A 1 -4.62 -40.68 11.09
N ASP A 2 -5.91 -40.54 10.85
CA ASP A 2 -6.41 -40.07 9.54
C ASP A 2 -6.37 -38.58 9.46
N TYR A 3 -5.68 -38.08 8.44
CA TYR A 3 -5.71 -36.64 8.07
C TYR A 3 -7.05 -36.37 7.42
N LEU A 4 -7.83 -35.54 8.07
CA LEU A 4 -9.18 -35.13 7.73
C LEU A 4 -9.27 -34.54 6.33
N ASN A 5 -10.13 -35.12 5.57
CA ASN A 5 -10.64 -34.76 4.26
C ASN A 5 -11.44 -33.42 4.33
N TYR A 6 -10.87 -32.31 3.99
CA TYR A 6 -11.58 -31.05 3.73
C TYR A 6 -12.07 -31.02 2.28
N GLY A 7 -13.08 -31.79 2.00
CA GLY A 7 -13.70 -31.77 0.67
C GLY A 7 -15.20 -32.01 0.83
N ASN A 8 -15.96 -30.94 0.93
CA ASN A 8 -17.32 -30.75 0.40
C ASN A 8 -17.98 -29.55 1.09
N GLN A 9 -17.66 -28.38 0.67
CA GLN A 9 -18.57 -27.24 0.75
C GLN A 9 -18.75 -26.66 -0.65
N VAL A 10 -20.01 -26.69 -1.03
CA VAL A 10 -20.68 -26.09 -2.17
C VAL A 10 -19.85 -25.07 -2.94
N GLN A 11 -19.46 -25.45 -4.16
CA GLN A 11 -18.93 -24.55 -5.18
C GLN A 11 -20.01 -23.55 -5.60
N GLN A 12 -20.11 -22.41 -4.91
CA GLN A 12 -20.57 -21.19 -5.55
C GLN A 12 -19.39 -20.69 -6.41
N LYS A 13 -19.57 -20.72 -7.72
CA LYS A 13 -18.62 -20.10 -8.65
C LYS A 13 -18.40 -18.65 -8.22
N PRO A 14 -17.15 -18.23 -7.93
CA PRO A 14 -16.84 -16.81 -7.77
C PRO A 14 -17.14 -16.13 -9.08
N GLN A 15 -18.05 -15.18 -9.08
CA GLN A 15 -18.18 -14.24 -10.20
C GLN A 15 -16.86 -13.45 -10.28
N GLY A 16 -16.16 -13.67 -11.37
CA GLY A 16 -15.01 -13.02 -11.95
C GLY A 16 -14.33 -11.90 -11.18
N PHE A 17 -13.33 -12.22 -10.38
CA PHE A 17 -12.18 -11.33 -10.25
C PHE A 17 -11.45 -11.38 -11.59
N GLY A 18 -11.43 -10.26 -12.31
CA GLY A 18 -10.64 -10.11 -13.51
C GLY A 18 -9.17 -10.36 -13.16
N GLN A 19 -8.67 -11.53 -13.50
CA GLN A 19 -7.23 -11.76 -13.56
C GLN A 19 -6.69 -10.74 -14.55
N GLN A 20 -5.93 -9.76 -14.07
CA GLN A 20 -5.10 -8.98 -14.98
C GLN A 20 -4.03 -9.92 -15.53
N GLN A 21 -4.34 -10.53 -16.64
CA GLN A 21 -3.37 -11.25 -17.45
C GLN A 21 -2.45 -10.19 -18.06
N VAL A 22 -1.21 -10.15 -17.61
CA VAL A 22 -0.17 -9.40 -18.32
C VAL A 22 0.17 -10.24 -19.55
N GLN A 23 -0.45 -9.94 -20.69
CA GLN A 23 -0.02 -10.48 -21.99
C GLN A 23 1.30 -9.81 -22.35
N LEU A 24 2.38 -10.58 -22.33
CA LEU A 24 3.65 -10.20 -22.94
C LEU A 24 3.49 -10.32 -24.46
N THR A 25 3.39 -9.20 -25.15
CA THR A 25 3.37 -9.19 -26.62
C THR A 25 4.80 -9.26 -27.17
N LYS A 26 4.96 -9.78 -28.38
CA LYS A 26 6.27 -9.88 -29.07
C LYS A 26 7.06 -8.57 -29.18
N ASN A 27 6.41 -7.43 -28.96
CA ASN A 27 7.03 -6.11 -29.03
C ASN A 27 7.87 -5.74 -27.80
N ASP A 28 7.81 -6.53 -26.71
CA ASP A 28 8.63 -6.28 -25.51
C ASP A 28 10.08 -6.77 -25.65
N PHE A 29 10.40 -7.46 -26.78
CA PHE A 29 11.74 -7.95 -27.11
C PHE A 29 12.07 -7.58 -28.55
N SER A 30 12.55 -6.34 -28.81
CA SER A 30 13.04 -5.96 -30.13
C SER A 30 14.47 -6.46 -30.34
N PHE A 31 14.64 -7.47 -31.17
CA PHE A 31 15.87 -7.72 -31.92
C PHE A 31 15.62 -7.30 -33.36
N GLY A 32 16.58 -6.56 -33.92
CA GLY A 32 16.51 -5.82 -35.15
C GLY A 32 16.09 -6.63 -36.41
N ASP A 33 15.59 -5.89 -37.36
CA ASP A 33 15.10 -6.24 -38.67
C ASP A 33 15.96 -7.25 -39.46
N LEU A 34 15.34 -8.35 -39.91
CA LEU A 34 15.72 -9.04 -41.11
C LEU A 34 14.46 -9.37 -41.92
N ASN A 35 14.30 -8.60 -42.98
CA ASN A 35 13.27 -8.73 -43.99
C ASN A 35 13.48 -10.03 -44.82
N GLN A 36 12.60 -11.04 -44.70
CA GLN A 36 12.40 -12.07 -45.72
C GLN A 36 10.95 -12.56 -45.66
N GLN A 37 10.22 -12.37 -46.76
CA GLN A 37 8.90 -12.94 -47.00
C GLN A 37 9.03 -14.47 -47.15
N THR A 38 8.35 -15.21 -46.27
CA THR A 38 8.14 -16.66 -46.39
C THR A 38 6.65 -17.00 -46.28
N PRO A 39 6.20 -18.14 -46.88
CA PRO A 39 4.77 -18.46 -47.03
C PRO A 39 4.07 -18.68 -45.69
N GLN A 40 2.79 -18.32 -45.61
CA GLN A 40 1.97 -18.44 -44.40
C GLN A 40 1.84 -19.90 -43.95
N PRO A 41 2.28 -20.24 -42.70
CA PRO A 41 1.96 -21.52 -42.10
C PRO A 41 0.54 -21.51 -41.54
N GLN A 42 -0.17 -22.64 -41.69
CA GLN A 42 -1.43 -22.89 -40.97
C GLN A 42 -1.27 -22.63 -39.48
N ALA A 43 -2.25 -21.92 -38.88
CA ALA A 43 -2.25 -21.53 -37.47
C ALA A 43 -2.19 -22.77 -36.56
N THR A 44 -1.02 -23.09 -36.07
CA THR A 44 -0.87 -23.86 -34.82
C THR A 44 -1.44 -23.05 -33.70
N PRO A 45 -2.15 -23.64 -32.70
CA PRO A 45 -2.62 -22.91 -31.55
C PRO A 45 -1.42 -22.25 -30.86
N GLU A 46 -1.40 -20.93 -30.82
CA GLU A 46 -0.38 -20.18 -30.07
C GLU A 46 -0.51 -20.54 -28.58
N ILE A 47 0.44 -21.34 -28.12
CA ILE A 47 0.63 -21.48 -26.66
C ILE A 47 1.27 -20.19 -26.21
N THR A 48 0.46 -19.31 -25.63
CA THR A 48 0.96 -18.07 -25.03
C THR A 48 1.48 -18.36 -23.63
N ASP A 49 2.73 -17.98 -23.35
CA ASP A 49 3.29 -18.05 -22.01
C ASP A 49 2.46 -17.18 -21.05
N GLN A 50 2.15 -17.74 -19.87
CA GLN A 50 1.40 -17.04 -18.83
C GLN A 50 2.32 -16.76 -17.65
N LEU A 51 2.44 -15.48 -17.27
CA LEU A 51 3.12 -15.07 -16.05
C LEU A 51 2.09 -14.96 -14.90
N ILE A 52 2.24 -15.79 -13.88
CA ILE A 52 1.37 -15.81 -12.71
C ILE A 52 2.12 -15.19 -11.55
N GLN A 53 1.51 -14.20 -10.89
CA GLN A 53 2.01 -13.62 -9.64
C GLN A 53 1.46 -14.42 -8.46
N LEU A 54 2.35 -15.13 -7.75
CA LEU A 54 1.97 -15.87 -6.55
C LEU A 54 2.15 -14.97 -5.32
N PHE A 55 1.09 -14.89 -4.51
CA PHE A 55 1.07 -14.14 -3.23
C PHE A 55 1.49 -12.67 -3.37
N PRO A 56 0.89 -11.91 -4.28
CA PRO A 56 1.21 -10.49 -4.43
C PRO A 56 0.84 -9.70 -3.19
N THR A 57 1.65 -8.73 -2.80
CA THR A 57 1.31 -7.79 -1.75
C THR A 57 0.37 -6.73 -2.32
N PRO A 58 -0.89 -6.63 -1.87
CA PRO A 58 -1.84 -5.68 -2.42
C PRO A 58 -1.52 -4.26 -1.95
N LEU A 59 -1.62 -3.30 -2.86
CA LEU A 59 -1.57 -1.87 -2.60
C LEU A 59 -2.63 -1.21 -3.47
N LEU A 60 -3.56 -0.45 -2.84
CA LEU A 60 -4.63 0.24 -3.53
C LEU A 60 -4.35 1.74 -3.57
N ILE A 61 -4.45 2.35 -4.74
CA ILE A 61 -4.36 3.80 -4.93
C ILE A 61 -5.73 4.32 -5.32
N CYS A 62 -6.24 5.33 -4.60
CA CYS A 62 -7.56 5.92 -4.82
C CYS A 62 -7.43 7.43 -4.96
N PRO A 63 -7.82 8.04 -6.08
CA PRO A 63 -7.93 9.48 -6.17
C PRO A 63 -9.12 9.99 -5.33
N CYS A 64 -8.92 11.12 -4.65
CA CYS A 64 -9.98 11.80 -3.92
C CYS A 64 -11.02 12.33 -4.92
N PRO A 65 -12.31 12.03 -4.76
CA PRO A 65 -13.34 12.38 -5.74
C PRO A 65 -13.90 13.80 -5.56
N PHE A 66 -13.36 14.59 -4.64
CA PHE A 66 -13.86 15.92 -4.32
C PHE A 66 -12.73 16.94 -4.10
N GLU A 67 -13.08 18.22 -4.24
CA GLU A 67 -12.22 19.34 -3.91
C GLU A 67 -12.02 19.45 -2.39
N TYR A 68 -10.78 19.59 -1.93
CA TYR A 68 -10.38 19.52 -0.51
C TYR A 68 -9.51 20.71 -0.04
N SER A 69 -9.60 21.84 -0.70
CA SER A 69 -8.82 23.05 -0.34
C SER A 69 -9.08 23.50 1.11
N LYS A 70 -10.31 23.37 1.60
CA LYS A 70 -10.66 23.73 2.99
C LYS A 70 -10.00 22.81 3.99
N GLU A 71 -10.02 21.52 3.72
CA GLU A 71 -9.36 20.50 4.53
C GLU A 71 -7.84 20.71 4.53
N LEU A 72 -7.24 21.02 3.39
CA LEU A 72 -5.81 21.33 3.28
C LEU A 72 -5.42 22.57 4.06
N GLU A 73 -6.19 23.66 3.98
CA GLU A 73 -5.96 24.87 4.78
C GLU A 73 -6.02 24.60 6.28
N TRP A 74 -6.98 23.79 6.70
CA TRP A 74 -7.10 23.38 8.09
C TRP A 74 -5.91 22.53 8.53
N ILE A 75 -5.51 21.54 7.72
CA ILE A 75 -4.36 20.65 7.94
C ILE A 75 -3.05 21.45 8.09
N LYS A 76 -2.84 22.47 7.27
CA LYS A 76 -1.63 23.32 7.35
C LYS A 76 -1.48 24.03 8.69
N LYS A 77 -2.60 24.38 9.32
CA LYS A 77 -2.63 25.10 10.63
C LYS A 77 -2.41 24.18 11.82
N GLN A 78 -2.44 22.85 11.63
CA GLN A 78 -2.31 21.93 12.76
C GLN A 78 -0.89 21.98 13.34
N PRO A 79 -0.78 22.08 14.69
CA PRO A 79 0.51 22.07 15.37
C PRO A 79 1.23 20.74 15.13
N SER A 80 2.54 20.83 14.95
CA SER A 80 3.38 19.66 14.70
C SER A 80 4.71 19.82 15.44
N ARG A 81 5.22 18.70 15.94
CA ARG A 81 6.50 18.61 16.64
C ARG A 81 7.51 17.81 15.85
N SER A 82 8.78 18.20 15.93
CA SER A 82 9.87 17.37 15.40
C SER A 82 9.99 16.07 16.18
N ARG A 83 10.12 14.97 15.49
CA ARG A 83 10.45 13.67 16.09
C ARG A 83 11.95 13.69 16.45
N LYS A 84 12.27 14.18 17.65
CA LYS A 84 13.62 14.10 18.20
C LYS A 84 13.86 12.71 18.81
N ASP A 85 13.84 11.69 18.00
CA ASP A 85 14.29 10.38 18.43
C ASP A 85 15.82 10.34 18.37
N LYS A 86 16.45 10.65 19.50
CA LYS A 86 17.91 10.58 19.68
C LYS A 86 18.49 9.17 19.45
N LYS A 87 17.65 8.16 19.32
CA LYS A 87 18.09 6.75 19.17
C LYS A 87 18.17 6.25 17.74
N ASN A 88 17.50 6.87 16.76
CA ASN A 88 17.45 6.37 15.37
C ASN A 88 18.15 7.28 14.35
N GLY A 89 18.72 8.38 14.77
CA GLY A 89 19.52 9.26 13.91
C GLY A 89 20.97 8.78 13.83
N SER A 90 21.20 7.59 13.25
CA SER A 90 22.56 7.08 13.10
C SER A 90 23.44 7.91 12.15
N ASN A 91 22.86 8.85 11.38
CA ASN A 91 23.59 9.63 10.37
C ASN A 91 23.30 11.14 10.43
N GLY A 92 22.77 11.68 11.52
CA GLY A 92 22.48 13.13 11.64
C GLY A 92 21.29 13.61 10.80
N GLU A 93 20.46 12.70 10.31
CA GLU A 93 19.25 13.04 9.54
C GLU A 93 18.18 13.68 10.44
N THR A 94 17.59 14.76 9.95
CA THR A 94 16.43 15.38 10.61
C THR A 94 15.17 14.60 10.20
N LEU A 95 14.45 14.09 11.19
CA LEU A 95 13.18 13.40 10.93
C LEU A 95 12.06 14.41 10.65
N ASN A 96 11.06 13.97 9.90
CA ASN A 96 9.85 14.73 9.62
C ASN A 96 9.12 15.14 10.91
N ARG A 97 8.31 16.18 10.80
CA ARG A 97 7.43 16.66 11.88
C ARG A 97 6.12 15.88 11.86
N GLN A 98 5.61 15.55 13.02
CA GLN A 98 4.34 14.85 13.20
C GLN A 98 3.35 15.78 13.93
N SER A 99 2.05 15.71 13.58
CA SER A 99 1.03 16.44 14.35
C SER A 99 1.01 16.04 15.82
N GLU A 100 0.69 16.98 16.70
CA GLU A 100 0.53 16.71 18.12
C GLU A 100 -0.73 15.88 18.39
N ASP A 101 -1.82 16.19 17.70
CA ASP A 101 -3.03 15.38 17.70
C ASP A 101 -2.86 14.14 16.80
N THR A 102 -3.21 12.98 17.32
CA THR A 102 -3.12 11.67 16.64
C THR A 102 -4.49 11.05 16.36
N PHE A 103 -5.56 11.87 16.40
CA PHE A 103 -6.94 11.50 16.08
C PHE A 103 -7.58 12.51 15.11
N LEU A 104 -6.83 12.92 14.09
CA LEU A 104 -7.25 14.01 13.21
C LEU A 104 -8.47 13.68 12.36
N LEU A 105 -8.63 12.42 11.96
CA LEU A 105 -9.80 11.98 11.20
C LEU A 105 -11.10 11.99 12.03
N ASP A 106 -11.01 12.17 13.35
CA ASP A 106 -12.18 12.36 14.22
C ASP A 106 -12.67 13.82 14.24
N LYS A 107 -11.92 14.74 13.64
CA LYS A 107 -12.28 16.16 13.60
C LYS A 107 -13.36 16.42 12.54
N PRO A 108 -14.35 17.27 12.85
CA PRO A 108 -15.44 17.62 11.92
C PRO A 108 -14.93 18.14 10.57
N GLU A 109 -13.83 18.89 10.58
CA GLU A 109 -13.21 19.48 9.40
C GLU A 109 -12.72 18.43 8.39
N LEU A 110 -12.42 17.22 8.86
CA LEU A 110 -11.96 16.11 8.03
C LEU A 110 -13.03 15.03 7.82
N SER A 111 -14.30 15.30 8.16
CA SER A 111 -15.39 14.33 8.06
C SER A 111 -15.57 13.75 6.65
N ARG A 112 -15.45 14.58 5.60
CA ARG A 112 -15.53 14.13 4.20
C ARG A 112 -14.36 13.23 3.81
N VAL A 113 -13.15 13.58 4.27
CA VAL A 113 -11.95 12.79 4.04
C VAL A 113 -12.07 11.45 4.77
N ARG A 114 -12.56 11.44 6.01
CA ARG A 114 -12.82 10.23 6.78
C ARG A 114 -13.79 9.31 6.05
N GLN A 115 -14.93 9.81 5.62
CA GLN A 115 -15.93 9.03 4.89
C GLN A 115 -15.37 8.42 3.60
N PHE A 116 -14.58 9.19 2.86
CA PHE A 116 -13.87 8.68 1.68
C PHE A 116 -12.91 7.55 2.03
N ILE A 117 -12.11 7.71 3.08
CA ILE A 117 -11.17 6.69 3.55
C ILE A 117 -11.91 5.42 4.00
N GLU A 118 -12.96 5.55 4.80
CA GLU A 118 -13.75 4.41 5.30
C GLU A 118 -14.41 3.63 4.15
N LEU A 119 -14.92 4.34 3.13
CA LEU A 119 -15.45 3.69 1.93
C LEU A 119 -14.36 2.87 1.20
N LYS A 120 -13.19 3.46 0.97
CA LYS A 120 -12.09 2.79 0.27
C LYS A 120 -11.47 1.66 1.10
N LEU A 121 -11.44 1.80 2.41
CA LEU A 121 -11.05 0.74 3.33
C LEU A 121 -12.00 -0.46 3.24
N LYS A 122 -13.30 -0.22 3.23
CA LYS A 122 -14.31 -1.27 3.03
C LYS A 122 -14.14 -1.97 1.69
N GLU A 123 -13.95 -1.21 0.60
CA GLU A 123 -13.70 -1.77 -0.74
C GLU A 123 -12.43 -2.65 -0.74
N PHE A 124 -11.36 -2.21 -0.07
CA PHE A 124 -10.11 -2.98 0.05
C PHE A 124 -10.34 -4.31 0.78
N VAL A 125 -11.04 -4.28 1.91
CA VAL A 125 -11.33 -5.48 2.71
C VAL A 125 -12.22 -6.45 1.96
N VAL A 126 -13.32 -5.98 1.37
CA VAL A 126 -14.29 -6.86 0.69
C VAL A 126 -13.73 -7.38 -0.62
N ASN A 127 -13.20 -6.50 -1.49
CA ASN A 127 -12.89 -6.87 -2.87
C ASN A 127 -11.47 -7.43 -3.05
N ILE A 128 -10.53 -7.06 -2.17
CA ILE A 128 -9.13 -7.47 -2.29
C ILE A 128 -8.77 -8.53 -1.26
N MET A 129 -9.16 -8.33 0.01
CA MET A 129 -8.89 -9.32 1.05
C MET A 129 -9.92 -10.44 1.11
N GLY A 130 -11.09 -10.29 0.46
CA GLY A 130 -12.15 -11.29 0.45
C GLY A 130 -12.81 -11.51 1.82
N SER A 131 -12.85 -10.46 2.66
CA SER A 131 -13.41 -10.49 4.01
C SER A 131 -14.60 -9.53 4.14
N ASP A 132 -15.57 -9.87 4.97
CA ASP A 132 -16.68 -9.02 5.37
C ASP A 132 -16.43 -8.29 6.70
N SER A 133 -15.24 -8.44 7.27
CA SER A 133 -14.86 -7.81 8.53
C SER A 133 -14.94 -6.28 8.46
N GLU A 134 -15.57 -5.68 9.47
CA GLU A 134 -15.59 -4.22 9.62
C GLU A 134 -14.26 -3.74 10.20
N MET A 135 -13.67 -2.73 9.55
CA MET A 135 -12.42 -2.10 10.00
C MET A 135 -12.72 -0.74 10.61
N VAL A 136 -12.02 -0.41 11.69
CA VAL A 136 -12.08 0.90 12.33
C VAL A 136 -10.73 1.60 12.26
N ILE A 137 -10.74 2.92 12.09
CA ILE A 137 -9.54 3.74 12.16
C ILE A 137 -9.19 3.91 13.64
N THR A 138 -8.00 3.48 14.03
CA THR A 138 -7.55 3.52 15.43
C THR A 138 -6.78 4.78 15.78
N GLN A 139 -5.98 5.29 14.85
CA GLN A 139 -5.24 6.54 14.96
C GLN A 139 -5.07 7.20 13.60
N SER A 140 -4.91 8.53 13.58
CA SER A 140 -4.65 9.30 12.38
C SER A 140 -3.84 10.57 12.69
N TRP A 141 -2.77 10.81 11.95
CA TRP A 141 -1.83 11.90 12.19
C TRP A 141 -1.26 12.48 10.89
N LEU A 142 -0.76 13.72 10.97
CA LEU A 142 -0.03 14.33 9.87
C LEU A 142 1.46 14.04 9.95
N ASN A 143 2.07 13.90 8.79
CA ASN A 143 3.51 13.96 8.59
C ASN A 143 3.80 15.15 7.67
N LYS A 144 4.62 16.10 8.14
CA LYS A 144 5.08 17.27 7.40
C LYS A 144 6.58 17.16 7.21
N SER A 145 7.06 17.16 5.96
CA SER A 145 8.48 17.04 5.64
C SER A 145 8.94 18.23 4.82
N GLY A 146 9.72 19.10 5.41
CA GLY A 146 10.43 20.18 4.75
C GLY A 146 11.78 19.75 4.17
N LYS A 147 12.54 20.71 3.64
CA LYS A 147 13.88 20.44 3.11
C LYS A 147 14.81 19.88 4.19
N GLY A 148 15.51 18.81 3.86
CA GLY A 148 16.44 18.14 4.78
C GLY A 148 15.78 17.18 5.78
N GLU A 149 14.47 16.94 5.65
CA GLU A 149 13.73 15.99 6.50
C GLU A 149 13.41 14.71 5.75
N SER A 150 13.47 13.57 6.46
CA SER A 150 13.15 12.23 5.96
C SER A 150 12.17 11.53 6.91
N HIS A 151 11.60 10.40 6.51
CA HIS A 151 10.87 9.52 7.41
C HIS A 151 11.57 8.16 7.43
N HIS A 152 12.03 7.74 8.62
CA HIS A 152 12.77 6.50 8.80
C HIS A 152 11.97 5.27 8.35
N GLU A 153 12.68 4.20 8.08
CA GLU A 153 12.09 2.91 7.73
C GLU A 153 11.38 2.28 8.94
N HIS A 154 10.11 1.89 8.76
CA HIS A 154 9.28 1.33 9.82
C HIS A 154 8.13 0.49 9.29
N LYS A 155 7.46 -0.22 10.19
CA LYS A 155 6.19 -0.93 10.05
C LYS A 155 5.21 -0.38 11.08
N HIS A 156 3.92 -0.68 10.95
CA HIS A 156 2.91 -0.28 11.93
C HIS A 156 2.46 -1.48 12.76
N PRO A 157 3.00 -1.67 13.98
CA PRO A 157 2.50 -2.69 14.90
C PRO A 157 1.07 -2.35 15.34
N ASN A 158 0.30 -3.37 15.75
CA ASN A 158 -1.09 -3.23 16.19
C ASN A 158 -1.99 -2.53 15.13
N SER A 159 -1.75 -2.84 13.87
CA SER A 159 -2.54 -2.37 12.74
C SER A 159 -2.59 -3.44 11.66
N MET A 160 -3.73 -3.60 11.01
CA MET A 160 -3.92 -4.57 9.93
C MET A 160 -3.73 -3.94 8.55
N ILE A 161 -4.36 -2.80 8.33
CA ILE A 161 -4.26 -1.99 7.13
C ILE A 161 -3.84 -0.60 7.55
N SER A 162 -2.81 -0.08 6.93
CA SER A 162 -2.40 1.32 7.06
C SER A 162 -2.75 2.07 5.79
N GLY A 163 -3.02 3.35 5.93
CA GLY A 163 -3.27 4.20 4.79
C GLY A 163 -2.60 5.55 4.93
N VAL A 164 -2.38 6.18 3.78
CA VAL A 164 -1.82 7.52 3.69
C VAL A 164 -2.56 8.30 2.62
N TRP A 165 -3.19 9.40 3.01
CA TRP A 165 -3.75 10.38 2.10
C TRP A 165 -2.77 11.54 1.90
N TYR A 166 -2.63 12.02 0.67
CA TYR A 166 -1.64 13.02 0.28
C TYR A 166 -2.30 14.37 -0.09
N PRO A 167 -2.67 15.22 0.88
CA PRO A 167 -3.26 16.52 0.57
C PRO A 167 -2.29 17.49 -0.10
N GLN A 168 -0.96 17.31 0.09
CA GLN A 168 0.06 18.15 -0.54
C GLN A 168 1.31 17.33 -0.87
N ILE A 169 1.46 17.03 -2.15
CA ILE A 169 2.63 16.37 -2.75
C ILE A 169 2.68 16.71 -4.25
N HIS A 170 3.84 16.66 -4.85
CA HIS A 170 4.07 16.77 -6.30
C HIS A 170 5.35 16.02 -6.70
N GLU A 171 5.63 15.92 -7.99
CA GLU A 171 6.69 15.08 -8.58
C GLU A 171 8.12 15.34 -8.06
N LYS A 172 8.43 16.57 -7.58
CA LYS A 172 9.75 16.93 -7.03
C LYS A 172 9.91 16.56 -5.56
N LEU A 173 8.82 16.12 -4.90
CA LEU A 173 8.85 15.71 -3.51
C LEU A 173 9.12 14.20 -3.41
N PRO A 174 9.80 13.74 -2.33
CA PRO A 174 10.17 12.34 -2.21
C PRO A 174 8.93 11.44 -2.19
N PRO A 175 8.93 10.34 -2.99
CA PRO A 175 7.87 9.35 -2.97
C PRO A 175 7.91 8.54 -1.68
N ILE A 176 6.85 7.77 -1.40
CA ILE A 176 6.92 6.71 -0.41
C ILE A 176 7.72 5.54 -1.00
N GLN A 177 8.63 4.98 -0.22
CA GLN A 177 9.42 3.82 -0.58
C GLN A 177 8.96 2.62 0.26
N PHE A 178 8.55 1.56 -0.40
CA PHE A 178 8.29 0.26 0.21
C PHE A 178 9.51 -0.64 0.09
N LYS A 179 9.68 -1.54 1.07
CA LYS A 179 10.79 -2.49 1.10
C LYS A 179 10.30 -3.84 1.58
N ILE A 180 10.80 -4.90 0.97
CA ILE A 180 10.59 -6.27 1.41
C ILE A 180 11.92 -6.97 1.65
N GLU A 181 11.96 -7.86 2.62
CA GLU A 181 13.06 -8.78 2.78
C GLU A 181 12.91 -9.89 1.75
N LYS A 182 13.74 -9.83 0.70
CA LYS A 182 13.86 -10.94 -0.25
C LYS A 182 15.11 -11.73 0.11
N GLN A 183 14.92 -12.96 0.54
CA GLN A 183 16.01 -13.93 0.57
C GLN A 183 16.33 -14.31 -0.88
N ARG A 184 17.60 -14.24 -1.23
CA ARG A 184 18.13 -14.70 -2.51
C ARG A 184 19.21 -15.71 -2.21
N ASP A 185 19.05 -16.93 -2.73
CA ASP A 185 20.06 -17.96 -2.60
C ASP A 185 21.23 -17.73 -3.57
N VAL A 186 20.99 -16.96 -4.63
CA VAL A 186 21.96 -16.59 -5.65
C VAL A 186 21.86 -15.12 -5.98
N ASP A 187 22.99 -14.44 -6.05
CA ASP A 187 23.07 -13.04 -6.48
C ASP A 187 23.26 -12.94 -7.99
N PHE A 188 22.34 -12.26 -8.67
CA PHE A 188 22.39 -12.04 -10.10
C PHE A 188 22.75 -10.58 -10.40
N SER A 189 23.54 -10.36 -11.45
CA SER A 189 23.71 -9.03 -12.02
C SER A 189 22.47 -8.66 -12.86
N PHE A 190 21.72 -7.65 -12.43
CA PHE A 190 20.53 -7.21 -13.11
C PHE A 190 20.83 -6.04 -14.06
N LYS A 191 20.41 -6.17 -15.32
CA LYS A 191 20.46 -5.06 -16.31
C LYS A 191 19.38 -4.01 -16.03
N ARG A 192 18.24 -4.42 -15.43
CA ARG A 192 17.13 -3.55 -15.03
C ARG A 192 16.42 -4.13 -13.82
N TYR A 193 15.86 -3.24 -12.99
CA TYR A 193 15.01 -3.62 -11.86
C TYR A 193 13.53 -3.55 -12.24
N ASN A 194 12.73 -4.47 -11.68
CA ASN A 194 11.29 -4.56 -11.84
C ASN A 194 10.64 -5.16 -10.58
N HIS A 195 9.31 -5.38 -10.59
CA HIS A 195 8.57 -5.93 -9.45
C HIS A 195 9.04 -7.32 -8.99
N PHE A 196 9.67 -8.11 -9.85
CA PHE A 196 10.08 -9.48 -9.54
C PHE A 196 11.47 -9.55 -8.93
N ASN A 197 12.35 -8.60 -9.24
CA ASN A 197 13.75 -8.66 -8.83
C ASN A 197 14.17 -7.51 -7.88
N SER A 198 13.33 -6.50 -7.67
CA SER A 198 13.61 -5.39 -6.74
C SER A 198 13.20 -5.74 -5.31
N ALA A 199 14.01 -5.39 -4.33
CA ALA A 199 13.67 -5.43 -2.90
C ALA A 199 13.01 -4.13 -2.44
N THR A 200 13.07 -3.08 -3.24
CA THR A 200 12.49 -1.76 -2.95
C THR A 200 11.59 -1.30 -4.07
N PHE A 201 10.53 -0.59 -3.74
CA PHE A 201 9.61 0.00 -4.70
C PHE A 201 9.30 1.44 -4.30
N MET A 202 9.65 2.39 -5.16
CA MET A 202 9.31 3.80 -4.98
C MET A 202 7.99 4.08 -5.66
N LEU A 203 7.00 4.54 -4.90
CA LEU A 203 5.67 4.86 -5.39
C LEU A 203 5.49 6.38 -5.44
N PRO A 204 5.56 7.01 -6.63
CA PRO A 204 5.21 8.40 -6.78
C PRO A 204 3.72 8.61 -6.54
N MET A 205 3.38 9.64 -5.76
CA MET A 205 2.01 9.96 -5.41
C MET A 205 1.63 11.33 -5.97
N ARG A 206 0.35 11.52 -6.23
CA ARG A 206 -0.24 12.80 -6.63
C ARG A 206 -1.05 13.39 -5.48
N ALA A 207 -1.19 14.70 -5.49
CA ALA A 207 -2.05 15.39 -4.54
C ALA A 207 -3.50 14.90 -4.65
N GLY A 208 -4.12 14.64 -3.50
CA GLY A 208 -5.46 14.06 -3.39
C GLY A 208 -5.51 12.53 -3.40
N GLU A 209 -4.43 11.82 -3.71
CA GLU A 209 -4.43 10.36 -3.70
C GLU A 209 -4.36 9.79 -2.27
N LEU A 210 -5.09 8.71 -2.07
CA LEU A 210 -5.04 7.83 -0.91
C LEU A 210 -4.36 6.53 -1.32
N ILE A 211 -3.46 6.00 -0.49
CA ILE A 211 -2.99 4.61 -0.60
C ILE A 211 -3.41 3.80 0.61
N LEU A 212 -3.74 2.52 0.36
CA LEU A 212 -3.99 1.50 1.39
C LEU A 212 -3.05 0.32 1.17
N PHE A 213 -2.46 -0.19 2.25
CA PHE A 213 -1.52 -1.31 2.21
C PHE A 213 -1.49 -2.08 3.53
N PRO A 214 -1.05 -3.36 3.52
CA PRO A 214 -0.87 -4.14 4.75
C PRO A 214 0.12 -3.46 5.70
N SER A 215 -0.25 -3.30 6.96
CA SER A 215 0.52 -2.52 7.95
C SER A 215 1.91 -3.09 8.26
N ASN A 216 2.11 -4.38 8.00
CA ASN A 216 3.39 -5.05 8.15
C ASN A 216 4.38 -4.77 6.99
N LEU A 217 3.94 -4.09 5.93
CA LEU A 217 4.79 -3.72 4.81
C LEU A 217 5.74 -2.58 5.24
N GLN A 218 7.03 -2.86 5.20
CA GLN A 218 8.07 -1.91 5.59
C GLN A 218 8.15 -0.75 4.60
N HIS A 219 8.18 0.49 5.13
CA HIS A 219 8.22 1.68 4.30
C HIS A 219 8.96 2.84 4.94
N SER A 220 9.34 3.79 4.11
CA SER A 220 10.08 5.01 4.49
C SER A 220 9.75 6.15 3.51
N VAL A 221 10.24 7.35 3.81
CA VAL A 221 10.25 8.46 2.87
C VAL A 221 11.67 9.01 2.80
N PRO A 222 12.31 9.00 1.61
CA PRO A 222 13.64 9.54 1.42
C PRO A 222 13.74 11.02 1.79
N LEU A 223 14.98 11.51 1.88
CA LEU A 223 15.27 12.91 2.21
C LEU A 223 14.58 13.87 1.25
N ASN A 224 13.82 14.83 1.78
CA ASN A 224 13.25 15.91 0.98
C ASN A 224 14.34 16.92 0.62
N GLN A 225 14.72 16.97 -0.64
CA GLN A 225 15.70 17.92 -1.18
C GLN A 225 15.05 19.21 -1.71
N SER A 226 13.72 19.21 -1.86
CA SER A 226 12.94 20.37 -2.31
C SER A 226 12.82 21.42 -1.20
N LYS A 227 12.63 22.69 -1.60
CA LYS A 227 12.25 23.77 -0.66
C LYS A 227 10.78 23.66 -0.24
N GLU A 228 9.98 22.89 -0.96
CA GLU A 228 8.56 22.74 -0.71
C GLU A 228 8.29 21.64 0.35
N GLU A 229 7.20 21.84 1.07
CA GLU A 229 6.79 20.94 2.13
C GLU A 229 5.89 19.82 1.58
N ARG A 230 6.21 18.57 1.93
CA ARG A 230 5.37 17.41 1.72
C ARG A 230 4.47 17.24 2.94
N ILE A 231 3.15 17.11 2.71
CA ILE A 231 2.16 16.84 3.76
C ILE A 231 1.42 15.55 3.41
N SER A 232 1.36 14.64 4.36
CA SER A 232 0.55 13.42 4.28
C SER A 232 -0.20 13.18 5.59
N LEU A 233 -1.43 12.67 5.48
CA LEU A 233 -2.25 12.21 6.59
C LEU A 233 -2.22 10.69 6.61
N SER A 234 -1.60 10.13 7.65
CA SER A 234 -1.49 8.69 7.86
C SER A 234 -2.51 8.20 8.87
N PHE A 235 -2.92 6.95 8.75
CA PHE A 235 -3.80 6.31 9.72
C PHE A 235 -3.53 4.82 9.83
N ASN A 236 -3.91 4.27 10.97
CA ASN A 236 -3.89 2.85 11.28
C ASN A 236 -5.31 2.33 11.48
N THR A 237 -5.51 1.03 11.24
CA THR A 237 -6.80 0.40 11.38
C THR A 237 -6.72 -0.92 12.15
N TRP A 238 -7.84 -1.31 12.74
CA TRP A 238 -8.01 -2.62 13.35
C TRP A 238 -9.39 -3.16 13.02
N VAL A 239 -9.57 -4.49 13.14
CA VAL A 239 -10.88 -5.10 12.97
C VAL A 239 -11.78 -4.75 14.16
N LYS A 240 -13.06 -4.53 13.90
CA LYS A 240 -14.08 -4.37 14.92
C LYS A 240 -14.65 -5.72 15.31
N GLY A 241 -14.79 -5.97 16.62
CA GLY A 241 -15.29 -7.24 17.15
C GLY A 241 -14.22 -8.31 17.25
N SER A 242 -14.65 -9.55 17.26
CA SER A 242 -13.79 -10.72 17.47
C SER A 242 -13.09 -11.17 16.20
N LEU A 243 -11.99 -11.87 16.33
CA LEU A 243 -11.19 -12.45 15.26
C LEU A 243 -11.21 -13.97 15.29
N GLY A 244 -10.99 -14.60 14.13
CA GLY A 244 -10.80 -16.04 14.01
C GLY A 244 -12.07 -16.84 14.13
N ASP A 245 -11.93 -18.14 14.31
CA ASP A 245 -13.00 -19.13 14.36
C ASP A 245 -12.82 -20.08 15.57
N GLU A 246 -13.90 -20.32 16.32
CA GLU A 246 -13.86 -21.18 17.52
C GLU A 246 -13.53 -22.64 17.18
N LYS A 247 -14.04 -23.18 16.07
CA LYS A 247 -13.78 -24.54 15.64
C LYS A 247 -12.37 -24.77 15.15
N ALA A 248 -11.80 -23.73 14.54
CA ALA A 248 -10.40 -23.72 14.11
C ALA A 248 -9.42 -23.42 15.26
N LEU A 249 -9.90 -23.16 16.48
CA LEU A 249 -9.11 -22.80 17.67
C LEU A 249 -8.26 -21.52 17.49
N THR A 250 -8.77 -20.61 16.65
CA THR A 250 -8.11 -19.32 16.36
C THR A 250 -8.92 -18.13 16.90
N TYR A 251 -10.03 -18.39 17.58
CA TYR A 251 -10.94 -17.36 18.06
C TYR A 251 -10.31 -16.46 19.12
N LEU A 252 -10.35 -15.15 18.88
CA LEU A 252 -9.91 -14.12 19.79
C LEU A 252 -11.09 -13.19 20.11
N PRO A 253 -11.76 -13.36 21.26
CA PRO A 253 -12.96 -12.62 21.64
C PRO A 253 -12.61 -11.26 22.24
N PHE A 254 -12.36 -10.25 21.44
CA PHE A 254 -12.06 -8.90 21.94
C PHE A 254 -13.18 -8.31 22.80
N ASP A 255 -14.44 -8.65 22.51
CA ASP A 255 -15.61 -8.24 23.28
C ASP A 255 -15.63 -8.81 24.72
N ARG A 256 -14.86 -9.89 24.98
CA ARG A 256 -14.70 -10.48 26.32
C ARG A 256 -13.43 -10.04 27.05
N LEU A 257 -12.53 -9.34 26.36
CA LEU A 257 -11.24 -8.92 26.90
C LEU A 257 -11.27 -7.48 27.42
N MET A 258 -12.33 -6.74 27.13
CA MET A 258 -12.60 -5.39 27.63
C MET A 258 -13.81 -5.42 28.56
#